data_ef24e52352966cf55861710566f23aab
#
_entry.id   ef24e52352966cf55861710566f23aab
#
_cell.length_a   1.000
_cell.length_b   1.000
_cell.length_c   1.000
_cell.angle_alpha   90.00
_cell.angle_beta   90.00
_cell.angle_gamma   90.00
#
_symmetry.space_group_name_H-M   'P 1'
#
loop_
_entity.id
_entity.type
_entity.pdbx_description
1 polymer ?
#
loop_
_entity_poly.entity_id
_entity_poly.type
_entity_poly.pdbx_seq_one_letter_code
_entity_poly.pdbx_strand_id
1 'polypeptide(L)'
;MATVAAGVLARRIRGQGRPRTKLRVAVVGAGAFGGWTALHLRLLGADVTLIDSGGPGNELASSGGRTRVIRAIYGPDRIYSEMVKRAFELWKPVAGRFYVETGALWMHRGDDAYVRSALPILKDLGFIVDKFTVAEAARRYPQIDFKGVKSIYFERKAGVLSARDLCGVVRDVFVKEGGMYRGAKVPPQNLRGPIKSLSLADGSHVDADVYVFACGPWLGQLFPDVIDGSIRPTRQEVLYFRPPAGSDRYRPGKLPVWIDFGQRIVYGIPDVDGSGFKVADDTRGEVFDPTTGKRVVSDEGVRRARQFLSGRFPELAKAPLASGEVCAYENSPDGNLILDRHPAARNVWLIGGGSGHGFKLSPVVGEMTAQAILAGKEVPKTFRLDRLKKVEKRKTQFESKKD
;
A
#
# COMPACT_ATOMS: atom_id res chain seq x y z
N MET A 1 2.12 23.85 -6.25
CA MET A 1 2.21 22.53 -6.91
C MET A 1 0.92 21.71 -6.83
N ALA A 2 0.23 21.60 -5.69
CA ALA A 2 -1.06 20.90 -5.59
C ALA A 2 -2.14 21.43 -6.57
N THR A 3 -2.07 22.70 -6.96
CA THR A 3 -3.04 23.36 -7.85
C THR A 3 -2.99 22.84 -9.29
N VAL A 4 -1.82 22.62 -9.84
CA VAL A 4 -1.63 22.12 -11.22
C VAL A 4 -1.93 20.60 -11.27
N ALA A 5 -1.52 19.88 -10.24
CA ALA A 5 -1.76 18.44 -10.11
C ALA A 5 -3.26 18.09 -10.06
N ALA A 6 -4.04 18.82 -9.27
CA ALA A 6 -5.49 18.65 -9.18
C ALA A 6 -6.18 18.87 -10.53
N GLY A 7 -5.82 19.92 -11.25
CA GLY A 7 -6.41 20.21 -12.57
C GLY A 7 -6.10 19.16 -13.64
N VAL A 8 -4.91 18.57 -13.64
CA VAL A 8 -4.51 17.51 -14.59
C VAL A 8 -5.24 16.20 -14.27
N LEU A 9 -5.31 15.82 -12.99
CA LEU A 9 -6.02 14.63 -12.56
C LEU A 9 -7.53 14.75 -12.83
N ALA A 10 -8.11 15.91 -12.50
CA ALA A 10 -9.51 16.22 -12.74
C ALA A 10 -9.88 16.11 -14.22
N ARG A 11 -9.04 16.65 -15.15
CA ARG A 11 -9.30 16.53 -16.60
C ARG A 11 -9.23 15.08 -17.09
N ARG A 12 -8.29 14.27 -16.59
CA ARG A 12 -8.14 12.85 -16.96
C ARG A 12 -9.32 12.00 -16.49
N ILE A 13 -9.83 12.26 -15.29
CA ILE A 13 -10.97 11.52 -14.73
C ILE A 13 -12.29 12.03 -15.30
N ARG A 14 -12.46 13.36 -15.47
CA ARG A 14 -13.67 13.98 -16.02
C ARG A 14 -13.88 13.69 -17.51
N GLY A 15 -12.82 13.38 -18.27
CA GLY A 15 -12.89 12.99 -19.69
C GLY A 15 -13.60 11.66 -19.95
N GLN A 16 -13.94 10.89 -18.92
CA GLN A 16 -14.65 9.61 -19.01
C GLN A 16 -16.19 9.72 -18.96
N GLY A 17 -16.76 10.92 -19.12
CA GLY A 17 -18.20 11.17 -19.04
C GLY A 17 -18.66 11.44 -17.61
N ARG A 18 -19.33 12.58 -17.38
CA ARG A 18 -19.92 12.92 -16.08
C ARG A 18 -21.32 12.32 -15.96
N PRO A 19 -21.60 11.45 -15.01
CA PRO A 19 -22.88 11.47 -14.36
C PRO A 19 -22.90 12.70 -13.43
N ARG A 20 -23.73 13.70 -13.69
CA ARG A 20 -24.13 14.71 -12.69
C ARG A 20 -25.02 13.99 -11.69
N THR A 21 -24.41 13.27 -10.75
CA THR A 21 -25.18 12.63 -9.68
C THR A 21 -25.18 13.55 -8.46
N LYS A 22 -26.34 13.71 -7.84
CA LYS A 22 -26.50 14.32 -6.52
C LYS A 22 -26.21 13.28 -5.40
N LEU A 23 -25.56 12.15 -5.72
CA LEU A 23 -25.32 11.08 -4.78
C LEU A 23 -24.41 11.58 -3.65
N ARG A 24 -24.89 11.46 -2.42
CA ARG A 24 -24.14 11.76 -1.21
C ARG A 24 -23.41 10.50 -0.76
N VAL A 25 -22.10 10.61 -0.55
CA VAL A 25 -21.26 9.48 -0.13
C VAL A 25 -20.47 9.85 1.11
N ALA A 26 -20.57 9.04 2.15
CA ALA A 26 -19.68 9.11 3.31
C ALA A 26 -18.56 8.06 3.18
N VAL A 27 -17.31 8.50 3.22
CA VAL A 27 -16.13 7.63 3.20
C VAL A 27 -15.46 7.69 4.56
N VAL A 28 -15.33 6.54 5.22
CA VAL A 28 -14.71 6.41 6.56
C VAL A 28 -13.29 5.84 6.40
N GLY A 29 -12.32 6.60 6.89
CA GLY A 29 -10.88 6.34 6.77
C GLY A 29 -10.21 7.19 5.70
N ALA A 30 -9.36 8.15 6.10
CA ALA A 30 -8.55 8.99 5.21
C ALA A 30 -7.15 8.42 4.95
N GLY A 31 -6.98 7.10 5.11
CA GLY A 31 -5.79 6.39 4.69
C GLY A 31 -5.69 6.30 3.16
N ALA A 32 -4.77 5.47 2.67
CA ALA A 32 -4.50 5.34 1.25
C ALA A 32 -5.76 5.00 0.43
N PHE A 33 -6.53 3.99 0.82
CA PHE A 33 -7.71 3.56 0.06
C PHE A 33 -8.86 4.56 0.14
N GLY A 34 -9.20 5.02 1.34
CA GLY A 34 -10.33 5.92 1.53
C GLY A 34 -10.08 7.31 0.94
N GLY A 35 -8.87 7.84 1.12
CA GLY A 35 -8.52 9.14 0.52
C GLY A 35 -8.66 9.15 -1.01
N TRP A 36 -8.13 8.13 -1.70
CA TRP A 36 -8.27 8.00 -3.15
C TRP A 36 -9.72 7.71 -3.58
N THR A 37 -10.47 6.91 -2.81
CA THR A 37 -11.89 6.65 -3.09
C THR A 37 -12.70 7.93 -3.00
N ALA A 38 -12.52 8.72 -1.93
CA ALA A 38 -13.20 10.00 -1.77
C ALA A 38 -12.84 10.96 -2.90
N LEU A 39 -11.56 11.04 -3.29
CA LEU A 39 -11.12 11.90 -4.39
C LEU A 39 -11.74 11.50 -5.74
N HIS A 40 -11.73 10.21 -6.10
CA HIS A 40 -12.34 9.74 -7.34
C HIS A 40 -13.85 10.00 -7.38
N LEU A 41 -14.58 9.68 -6.29
CA LEU A 41 -16.01 9.95 -6.19
C LEU A 41 -16.31 11.45 -6.37
N ARG A 42 -15.54 12.32 -5.72
CA ARG A 42 -15.69 13.77 -5.84
C ARG A 42 -15.40 14.26 -7.25
N LEU A 43 -14.34 13.79 -7.89
CA LEU A 43 -13.99 14.17 -9.25
C LEU A 43 -15.04 13.71 -10.28
N LEU A 44 -15.74 12.61 -9.99
CA LEU A 44 -16.85 12.10 -10.81
C LEU A 44 -18.20 12.76 -10.48
N GLY A 45 -18.26 13.70 -9.53
CA GLY A 45 -19.41 14.57 -9.31
C GLY A 45 -20.27 14.22 -8.09
N ALA A 46 -19.92 13.21 -7.29
CA ALA A 46 -20.62 12.92 -6.05
C ALA A 46 -20.36 14.02 -4.99
N ASP A 47 -21.31 14.18 -4.07
CA ASP A 47 -21.12 14.96 -2.86
C ASP A 47 -20.52 14.07 -1.78
N VAL A 48 -19.27 14.35 -1.36
CA VAL A 48 -18.49 13.40 -0.56
C VAL A 48 -18.04 14.02 0.76
N THR A 49 -18.33 13.29 1.85
CA THR A 49 -17.77 13.56 3.18
C THR A 49 -16.74 12.47 3.51
N LEU A 50 -15.47 12.86 3.70
CA LEU A 50 -14.37 11.99 4.14
C LEU A 50 -14.19 12.14 5.65
N ILE A 51 -14.33 11.03 6.39
CA ILE A 51 -14.32 10.99 7.86
C ILE A 51 -13.10 10.20 8.32
N ASP A 52 -12.33 10.73 9.27
CA ASP A 52 -11.19 10.02 9.87
C ASP A 52 -10.94 10.47 11.30
N SER A 53 -10.57 9.54 12.17
CA SER A 53 -10.33 9.82 13.58
C SER A 53 -8.92 10.30 13.90
N GLY A 54 -7.93 9.88 13.11
CA GLY A 54 -6.50 10.16 13.37
C GLY A 54 -5.85 11.06 12.33
N GLY A 55 -6.57 11.36 11.25
CA GLY A 55 -6.08 12.13 10.12
C GLY A 55 -5.32 11.29 9.09
N PRO A 56 -5.13 11.83 7.85
CA PRO A 56 -4.46 11.13 6.77
C PRO A 56 -3.00 10.86 7.11
N GLY A 57 -2.56 9.62 6.93
CA GLY A 57 -1.17 9.21 7.18
C GLY A 57 -0.76 9.23 8.65
N ASN A 58 -1.71 9.16 9.61
CA ASN A 58 -1.40 9.07 11.03
C ASN A 58 -0.58 7.82 11.36
N GLU A 59 0.17 7.86 12.46
CA GLU A 59 1.15 6.82 12.83
C GLU A 59 0.53 5.45 13.14
N LEU A 60 -0.74 5.42 13.51
CA LEU A 60 -1.45 4.17 13.80
C LEU A 60 -1.90 3.46 12.51
N ALA A 61 -2.10 4.19 11.42
CA ALA A 61 -2.58 3.64 10.17
C ALA A 61 -1.52 2.80 9.44
N SER A 62 -1.95 1.79 8.68
CA SER A 62 -1.06 1.02 7.78
C SER A 62 -0.35 1.90 6.75
N SER A 63 -0.92 3.04 6.39
CA SER A 63 -0.33 4.05 5.50
C SER A 63 0.51 5.12 6.22
N GLY A 64 0.66 5.04 7.53
CA GLY A 64 1.32 6.07 8.36
C GLY A 64 2.84 6.06 8.35
N GLY A 65 3.50 5.03 7.84
CA GLY A 65 4.95 4.99 7.74
C GLY A 65 5.49 5.90 6.63
N ARG A 66 6.78 6.25 6.70
CA ARG A 66 7.40 7.26 5.82
C ARG A 66 7.35 6.89 4.35
N THR A 67 7.79 5.70 4.00
CA THR A 67 8.01 5.29 2.61
C THR A 67 7.35 3.96 2.27
N ARG A 68 6.97 3.79 0.98
CA ARG A 68 6.47 2.54 0.40
C ARG A 68 7.09 2.33 -0.98
N VAL A 69 7.26 1.06 -1.34
CA VAL A 69 7.74 0.68 -2.67
C VAL A 69 6.58 0.66 -3.67
N ILE A 70 6.80 1.24 -4.86
CA ILE A 70 5.97 1.00 -6.05
C ILE A 70 6.75 0.16 -7.04
N ARG A 71 6.18 -0.98 -7.46
CA ARG A 71 6.77 -2.00 -8.33
C ARG A 71 5.68 -2.80 -9.04
N ALA A 72 5.96 -3.36 -10.20
CA ALA A 72 5.00 -4.08 -11.04
C ALA A 72 5.17 -5.61 -11.08
N ILE A 73 6.25 -6.16 -10.54
CA ILE A 73 6.45 -7.61 -10.44
C ILE A 73 5.49 -8.20 -9.39
N TYR A 74 4.54 -9.02 -9.85
CA TYR A 74 3.53 -9.70 -9.02
C TYR A 74 3.40 -11.20 -9.34
N GLY A 75 4.50 -11.83 -9.77
CA GLY A 75 4.46 -13.24 -10.15
C GLY A 75 3.45 -13.48 -11.27
N PRO A 76 2.62 -14.52 -11.18
CA PRO A 76 1.60 -14.83 -12.19
C PRO A 76 0.35 -13.96 -12.07
N ASP A 77 0.22 -13.15 -11.04
CA ASP A 77 -0.99 -12.36 -10.74
C ASP A 77 -1.09 -11.11 -11.64
N ARG A 78 -1.42 -11.30 -12.92
CA ARG A 78 -1.53 -10.25 -13.96
C ARG A 78 -2.35 -9.03 -13.52
N ILE A 79 -3.46 -9.26 -12.82
CA ILE A 79 -4.34 -8.19 -12.37
C ILE A 79 -3.59 -7.11 -11.57
N TYR A 80 -2.66 -7.52 -10.70
CA TYR A 80 -1.88 -6.56 -9.92
C TYR A 80 -0.85 -5.79 -10.76
N SER A 81 -0.22 -6.44 -11.74
CA SER A 81 0.70 -5.74 -12.65
C SER A 81 -0.03 -4.71 -13.51
N GLU A 82 -1.25 -5.02 -13.97
CA GLU A 82 -2.14 -4.07 -14.67
C GLU A 82 -2.55 -2.91 -13.74
N MET A 83 -2.93 -3.22 -12.50
CA MET A 83 -3.23 -2.18 -11.51
C MET A 83 -2.04 -1.27 -11.25
N VAL A 84 -0.81 -1.79 -11.17
CA VAL A 84 0.39 -0.96 -11.01
C VAL A 84 0.63 -0.08 -12.23
N LYS A 85 0.45 -0.61 -13.45
CA LYS A 85 0.53 0.21 -14.67
C LYS A 85 -0.42 1.42 -14.59
N ARG A 86 -1.68 1.18 -14.22
CA ARG A 86 -2.66 2.24 -14.02
C ARG A 86 -2.31 3.16 -12.85
N ALA A 87 -1.78 2.60 -11.76
CA ALA A 87 -1.38 3.37 -10.59
C ALA A 87 -0.28 4.38 -10.91
N PHE A 88 0.72 4.05 -11.73
CA PHE A 88 1.73 5.01 -12.18
C PHE A 88 1.13 6.22 -12.90
N GLU A 89 0.08 6.00 -13.72
CA GLU A 89 -0.61 7.09 -14.42
C GLU A 89 -1.36 8.01 -13.45
N LEU A 90 -1.99 7.42 -12.42
CA LEU A 90 -2.79 8.15 -11.43
C LEU A 90 -1.91 8.85 -10.38
N TRP A 91 -0.80 8.23 -9.98
CA TRP A 91 0.18 8.85 -9.07
C TRP A 91 0.91 10.02 -9.71
N LYS A 92 1.26 9.92 -11.00
CA LYS A 92 2.08 10.92 -11.70
C LYS A 92 1.67 12.38 -11.47
N PRO A 93 0.38 12.78 -11.59
CA PRO A 93 -0.04 14.16 -11.35
C PRO A 93 -0.08 14.56 -9.87
N VAL A 94 -0.12 13.61 -8.94
CA VAL A 94 -0.31 13.86 -7.51
C VAL A 94 1.00 13.75 -6.73
N ALA A 95 1.83 12.78 -7.06
CA ALA A 95 2.99 12.46 -6.23
C ALA A 95 4.11 13.51 -6.31
N GLY A 96 4.36 14.12 -7.48
CA GLY A 96 5.39 15.16 -7.62
C GLY A 96 6.73 14.74 -7.00
N ARG A 97 7.26 15.55 -6.08
CA ARG A 97 8.51 15.28 -5.33
C ARG A 97 8.42 14.10 -4.37
N PHE A 98 7.23 13.63 -4.07
CA PHE A 98 6.98 12.49 -3.17
C PHE A 98 7.07 11.13 -3.87
N TYR A 99 7.40 11.09 -5.14
CA TYR A 99 7.81 9.90 -5.89
C TYR A 99 9.25 10.03 -6.34
N VAL A 100 10.05 9.04 -6.00
CA VAL A 100 11.46 8.93 -6.43
C VAL A 100 11.60 7.63 -7.21
N GLU A 101 11.89 7.74 -8.52
CA GLU A 101 12.19 6.58 -9.36
C GLU A 101 13.61 6.10 -9.06
N THR A 102 13.74 4.86 -8.60
CA THR A 102 15.01 4.25 -8.23
C THR A 102 15.27 2.96 -8.99
N GLY A 103 14.24 2.39 -9.62
CA GLY A 103 14.23 0.99 -9.97
C GLY A 103 14.09 0.08 -8.75
N ALA A 104 13.99 -1.23 -9.00
CA ALA A 104 13.98 -2.25 -7.95
C ALA A 104 14.87 -3.43 -8.33
N LEU A 105 15.80 -3.78 -7.47
CA LEU A 105 16.73 -4.90 -7.62
C LEU A 105 16.19 -6.13 -6.88
N TRP A 106 15.92 -7.19 -7.61
CA TRP A 106 15.39 -8.45 -7.12
C TRP A 106 16.51 -9.48 -7.08
N MET A 107 16.86 -9.96 -5.90
CA MET A 107 17.96 -10.90 -5.68
C MET A 107 17.41 -12.22 -5.15
N HIS A 108 17.69 -13.32 -5.83
CA HIS A 108 17.25 -14.67 -5.46
C HIS A 108 18.43 -15.56 -5.12
N ARG A 109 18.37 -16.23 -3.96
CA ARG A 109 19.36 -17.24 -3.53
C ARG A 109 18.97 -18.66 -3.97
N GLY A 110 17.72 -18.86 -4.32
CA GLY A 110 17.14 -20.14 -4.75
C GLY A 110 16.27 -19.98 -5.99
N ASP A 111 15.04 -20.47 -5.90
CA ASP A 111 14.05 -20.36 -6.97
C ASP A 111 13.66 -18.90 -7.24
N ASP A 112 13.58 -18.55 -8.51
CA ASP A 112 13.20 -17.23 -9.00
C ASP A 112 11.87 -17.28 -9.81
N ALA A 113 11.10 -18.35 -9.66
CA ALA A 113 9.84 -18.57 -10.40
C ALA A 113 8.86 -17.41 -10.25
N TYR A 114 8.81 -16.78 -9.07
CA TYR A 114 7.96 -15.60 -8.84
C TYR A 114 8.28 -14.46 -9.81
N VAL A 115 9.55 -14.12 -10.02
CA VAL A 115 9.92 -13.08 -11.00
C VAL A 115 9.76 -13.60 -12.43
N ARG A 116 10.23 -14.82 -12.71
CA ARG A 116 10.16 -15.39 -14.07
C ARG A 116 8.74 -15.46 -14.60
N SER A 117 7.75 -15.84 -13.80
CA SER A 117 6.35 -15.89 -14.20
C SER A 117 5.76 -14.50 -14.50
N ALA A 118 6.31 -13.45 -13.91
CA ALA A 118 5.89 -12.08 -14.19
C ALA A 118 6.45 -11.52 -15.52
N LEU A 119 7.61 -12.02 -16.00
CA LEU A 119 8.31 -11.40 -17.14
C LEU A 119 7.46 -11.30 -18.42
N PRO A 120 6.72 -12.35 -18.86
CA PRO A 120 5.85 -12.25 -20.04
C PRO A 120 4.76 -11.19 -19.87
N ILE A 121 4.14 -11.14 -18.67
CA ILE A 121 3.10 -10.18 -18.32
C ILE A 121 3.64 -8.76 -18.37
N LEU A 122 4.81 -8.54 -17.79
CA LEU A 122 5.44 -7.21 -17.73
C LEU A 122 5.85 -6.72 -19.13
N LYS A 123 6.38 -7.62 -19.96
CA LYS A 123 6.70 -7.31 -21.35
C LYS A 123 5.46 -6.86 -22.14
N ASP A 124 4.36 -7.58 -22.01
CA ASP A 124 3.08 -7.24 -22.63
C ASP A 124 2.54 -5.89 -22.13
N LEU A 125 2.74 -5.58 -20.85
CA LEU A 125 2.33 -4.30 -20.25
C LEU A 125 3.31 -3.15 -20.55
N GLY A 126 4.44 -3.40 -21.22
CA GLY A 126 5.44 -2.40 -21.58
C GLY A 126 6.42 -2.04 -20.45
N PHE A 127 6.55 -2.88 -19.43
CA PHE A 127 7.60 -2.75 -18.42
C PHE A 127 8.90 -3.42 -18.88
N ILE A 128 10.03 -2.83 -18.53
CA ILE A 128 11.36 -3.36 -18.82
C ILE A 128 11.96 -3.91 -17.54
N VAL A 129 12.36 -5.19 -17.60
CA VAL A 129 13.09 -5.88 -16.54
C VAL A 129 14.38 -6.42 -17.15
N ASP A 130 15.52 -5.95 -16.65
CA ASP A 130 16.83 -6.46 -17.04
C ASP A 130 17.20 -7.66 -16.15
N LYS A 131 17.95 -8.59 -16.72
CA LYS A 131 18.61 -9.65 -15.94
C LYS A 131 20.10 -9.36 -15.89
N PHE A 132 20.69 -9.34 -14.70
CA PHE A 132 22.10 -9.12 -14.51
C PHE A 132 22.82 -10.42 -14.11
N THR A 133 24.06 -10.57 -14.56
CA THR A 133 25.00 -11.49 -13.93
C THR A 133 25.43 -10.94 -12.56
N VAL A 134 25.92 -11.81 -11.69
CA VAL A 134 26.46 -11.40 -10.37
C VAL A 134 27.60 -10.39 -10.55
N ALA A 135 28.48 -10.60 -11.54
CA ALA A 135 29.59 -9.68 -11.83
C ALA A 135 29.14 -8.30 -12.28
N GLU A 136 28.10 -8.20 -13.13
CA GLU A 136 27.52 -6.92 -13.55
C GLU A 136 26.88 -6.19 -12.37
N ALA A 137 26.10 -6.90 -11.55
CA ALA A 137 25.45 -6.33 -10.38
C ALA A 137 26.49 -5.83 -9.36
N ALA A 138 27.56 -6.59 -9.10
CA ALA A 138 28.62 -6.20 -8.17
C ALA A 138 29.38 -4.94 -8.65
N ARG A 139 29.59 -4.79 -9.97
CA ARG A 139 30.20 -3.55 -10.51
C ARG A 139 29.27 -2.34 -10.37
N ARG A 140 27.95 -2.55 -10.54
CA ARG A 140 26.95 -1.46 -10.46
C ARG A 140 26.65 -1.04 -9.03
N TYR A 141 26.65 -2.01 -8.11
CA TYR A 141 26.25 -1.85 -6.72
C TYR A 141 27.31 -2.43 -5.78
N PRO A 142 28.53 -1.85 -5.74
CA PRO A 142 29.66 -2.39 -4.98
C PRO A 142 29.43 -2.38 -3.45
N GLN A 143 28.41 -1.67 -2.96
CA GLN A 143 27.97 -1.68 -1.57
C GLN A 143 27.16 -2.92 -1.17
N ILE A 144 26.78 -3.77 -2.15
CA ILE A 144 26.04 -5.02 -1.94
C ILE A 144 26.99 -6.21 -2.06
N ASP A 145 27.04 -7.07 -1.05
CA ASP A 145 27.67 -8.39 -1.18
C ASP A 145 26.66 -9.37 -1.81
N PHE A 146 26.95 -9.81 -3.03
CA PHE A 146 26.11 -10.75 -3.78
C PHE A 146 26.40 -12.22 -3.48
N LYS A 147 27.17 -12.55 -2.45
CA LYS A 147 27.47 -13.93 -2.07
C LYS A 147 26.19 -14.75 -1.90
N GLY A 148 26.12 -15.90 -2.57
CA GLY A 148 24.97 -16.82 -2.54
C GLY A 148 23.78 -16.39 -3.37
N VAL A 149 23.81 -15.25 -4.08
CA VAL A 149 22.77 -14.85 -5.04
C VAL A 149 22.97 -15.62 -6.35
N LYS A 150 21.89 -16.20 -6.88
CA LYS A 150 21.90 -16.98 -8.14
C LYS A 150 21.25 -16.24 -9.30
N SER A 151 20.21 -15.45 -9.04
CA SER A 151 19.50 -14.70 -10.07
C SER A 151 19.25 -13.27 -9.62
N ILE A 152 19.46 -12.32 -10.52
CA ILE A 152 19.31 -10.90 -10.28
C ILE A 152 18.49 -10.28 -11.40
N TYR A 153 17.41 -9.59 -11.04
CA TYR A 153 16.57 -8.85 -11.97
C TYR A 153 16.48 -7.39 -11.54
N PHE A 154 16.44 -6.50 -12.51
CA PHE A 154 16.29 -5.07 -12.28
C PHE A 154 15.04 -4.56 -12.98
N GLU A 155 14.02 -4.24 -12.21
CA GLU A 155 12.79 -3.60 -12.68
C GLU A 155 13.04 -2.10 -12.81
N ARG A 156 13.13 -1.58 -14.05
CA ARG A 156 13.52 -0.19 -14.30
C ARG A 156 12.52 0.81 -13.74
N LYS A 157 11.22 0.58 -14.01
CA LYS A 157 10.14 1.47 -13.58
C LYS A 157 9.58 1.04 -12.24
N ALA A 158 10.36 1.25 -11.22
CA ALA A 158 9.98 1.04 -9.83
C ALA A 158 10.55 2.20 -8.99
N GLY A 159 10.12 2.33 -7.76
CA GLY A 159 10.63 3.43 -6.92
C GLY A 159 9.97 3.51 -5.57
N VAL A 160 10.04 4.70 -4.99
CA VAL A 160 9.64 5.01 -3.63
C VAL A 160 8.56 6.08 -3.63
N LEU A 161 7.51 5.85 -2.84
CA LEU A 161 6.46 6.81 -2.53
C LEU A 161 6.58 7.25 -1.07
N SER A 162 6.56 8.55 -0.79
CA SER A 162 6.47 9.11 0.57
C SER A 162 5.04 8.96 1.07
N ALA A 163 4.76 7.86 1.76
CA ALA A 163 3.39 7.41 1.98
C ALA A 163 2.59 8.32 2.90
N ARG A 164 3.17 8.73 4.03
CA ARG A 164 2.54 9.64 4.99
C ARG A 164 2.15 10.97 4.32
N ASP A 165 3.10 11.58 3.62
CA ASP A 165 2.89 12.86 2.95
C ASP A 165 1.83 12.75 1.85
N LEU A 166 1.87 11.66 1.08
CA LEU A 166 0.93 11.44 -0.02
C LEU A 166 -0.51 11.24 0.46
N CYS A 167 -0.74 10.65 1.63
CA CYS A 167 -2.08 10.63 2.22
C CYS A 167 -2.59 12.06 2.48
N GLY A 168 -1.73 12.94 3.01
CA GLY A 168 -2.04 14.36 3.21
C GLY A 168 -2.34 15.08 1.91
N VAL A 169 -1.47 14.90 0.91
CA VAL A 169 -1.66 15.51 -0.43
C VAL A 169 -2.99 15.08 -1.07
N VAL A 170 -3.34 13.80 -1.00
CA VAL A 170 -4.61 13.29 -1.55
C VAL A 170 -5.81 13.92 -0.84
N ARG A 171 -5.79 14.06 0.50
CA ARG A 171 -6.82 14.75 1.26
C ARG A 171 -6.91 16.22 0.85
N ASP A 172 -5.78 16.91 0.69
CA ASP A 172 -5.76 18.33 0.34
C ASP A 172 -6.31 18.56 -1.08
N VAL A 173 -5.99 17.68 -2.04
CA VAL A 173 -6.58 17.70 -3.38
C VAL A 173 -8.08 17.46 -3.30
N PHE A 174 -8.53 16.49 -2.50
CA PHE A 174 -9.95 16.18 -2.30
C PHE A 174 -10.74 17.39 -1.76
N VAL A 175 -10.23 18.05 -0.73
CA VAL A 175 -10.84 19.25 -0.14
C VAL A 175 -10.88 20.40 -1.15
N LYS A 176 -9.78 20.60 -1.89
CA LYS A 176 -9.71 21.63 -2.94
C LYS A 176 -10.72 21.41 -4.06
N GLU A 177 -11.01 20.16 -4.41
CA GLU A 177 -12.06 19.82 -5.38
C GLU A 177 -13.49 19.92 -4.78
N GLY A 178 -13.63 20.45 -3.56
CA GLY A 178 -14.90 20.72 -2.88
C GLY A 178 -15.47 19.54 -2.10
N GLY A 179 -14.63 18.56 -1.73
CA GLY A 179 -14.99 17.51 -0.78
C GLY A 179 -14.94 18.01 0.67
N MET A 180 -15.80 17.47 1.52
CA MET A 180 -15.84 17.80 2.95
C MET A 180 -14.96 16.81 3.74
N TYR A 181 -14.00 17.30 4.52
CA TYR A 181 -13.23 16.51 5.45
C TYR A 181 -13.70 16.73 6.89
N ARG A 182 -13.92 15.64 7.63
CA ARG A 182 -14.36 15.67 9.03
C ARG A 182 -13.48 14.79 9.92
N GLY A 183 -12.93 15.37 10.98
CA GLY A 183 -12.24 14.62 12.04
C GLY A 183 -13.27 14.03 13.00
N ALA A 184 -13.52 12.71 12.94
CA ALA A 184 -14.45 12.04 13.84
C ALA A 184 -14.19 10.53 13.88
N LYS A 185 -14.54 9.89 14.99
CA LYS A 185 -14.46 8.44 15.19
C LYS A 185 -15.81 7.79 14.91
N VAL A 186 -15.79 6.67 14.16
CA VAL A 186 -16.95 5.83 13.92
C VAL A 186 -16.90 4.61 14.84
N PRO A 187 -17.94 4.30 15.61
CA PRO A 187 -18.00 3.12 16.45
C PRO A 187 -18.19 1.83 15.63
N PRO A 188 -18.00 0.63 16.22
CA PRO A 188 -18.31 -0.64 15.59
C PRO A 188 -19.72 -0.69 15.04
N GLN A 189 -19.90 -1.37 13.90
CA GLN A 189 -21.15 -1.43 13.16
C GLN A 189 -21.75 -2.85 13.22
N ASN A 190 -23.04 -2.96 13.53
CA ASN A 190 -23.81 -4.20 13.44
C ASN A 190 -25.01 -3.95 12.52
N LEU A 191 -24.78 -4.11 11.20
CA LEU A 191 -25.75 -3.73 10.19
C LEU A 191 -26.64 -4.92 9.79
N ARG A 192 -27.94 -4.74 9.89
CA ARG A 192 -28.95 -5.74 9.46
C ARG A 192 -29.67 -5.33 8.18
N GLY A 193 -29.36 -4.16 7.63
CA GLY A 193 -29.95 -3.61 6.42
C GLY A 193 -29.29 -2.32 6.00
N PRO A 194 -29.78 -1.69 4.92
CA PRO A 194 -29.29 -0.37 4.49
C PRO A 194 -29.43 0.68 5.58
N ILE A 195 -28.42 1.54 5.70
CA ILE A 195 -28.40 2.63 6.69
C ILE A 195 -28.74 3.97 6.02
N LYS A 196 -29.43 4.82 6.74
CA LYS A 196 -29.79 6.18 6.28
C LYS A 196 -28.86 7.22 6.87
N SER A 197 -28.35 6.94 8.07
CA SER A 197 -27.50 7.86 8.82
C SER A 197 -26.41 7.07 9.55
N LEU A 198 -25.19 7.59 9.55
CA LEU A 198 -24.03 7.03 10.25
C LEU A 198 -23.80 7.79 11.54
N SER A 199 -23.95 7.12 12.68
CA SER A 199 -23.65 7.70 13.99
C SER A 199 -22.14 7.80 14.21
N LEU A 200 -21.69 8.91 14.77
CA LEU A 200 -20.32 9.14 15.17
C LEU A 200 -20.16 9.05 16.68
N ALA A 201 -18.94 8.86 17.16
CA ALA A 201 -18.68 8.69 18.58
C ALA A 201 -18.96 9.94 19.45
N ASP A 202 -19.04 11.11 18.83
CA ASP A 202 -19.40 12.38 19.45
C ASP A 202 -20.93 12.61 19.56
N GLY A 203 -21.74 11.62 19.19
CA GLY A 203 -23.19 11.68 19.16
C GLY A 203 -23.79 12.36 17.93
N SER A 204 -23.00 12.93 17.06
CA SER A 204 -23.47 13.50 15.81
C SER A 204 -23.66 12.43 14.72
N HIS A 205 -24.26 12.83 13.59
CA HIS A 205 -24.59 11.91 12.51
C HIS A 205 -24.11 12.43 11.14
N VAL A 206 -23.95 11.53 10.19
CA VAL A 206 -23.68 11.83 8.78
C VAL A 206 -24.69 11.09 7.90
N ASP A 207 -25.52 11.86 7.20
CA ASP A 207 -26.50 11.32 6.26
C ASP A 207 -25.90 11.21 4.87
N ALA A 208 -25.95 10.03 4.30
CA ALA A 208 -25.50 9.76 2.94
C ALA A 208 -26.36 8.66 2.29
N ASP A 209 -26.28 8.58 0.97
CA ASP A 209 -26.95 7.55 0.20
C ASP A 209 -26.10 6.27 0.10
N VAL A 210 -24.77 6.44 0.17
CA VAL A 210 -23.79 5.36 0.16
C VAL A 210 -22.70 5.60 1.23
N TYR A 211 -22.27 4.54 1.88
CA TYR A 211 -21.23 4.55 2.90
C TYR A 211 -20.09 3.62 2.50
N VAL A 212 -18.85 4.11 2.58
CA VAL A 212 -17.64 3.35 2.24
C VAL A 212 -16.74 3.29 3.47
N PHE A 213 -16.40 2.08 3.91
CA PHE A 213 -15.50 1.89 5.04
C PHE A 213 -14.14 1.39 4.52
N ALA A 214 -13.14 2.26 4.61
CA ALA A 214 -11.74 2.01 4.23
C ALA A 214 -10.84 2.14 5.46
N CYS A 215 -11.19 1.41 6.54
CA CYS A 215 -10.67 1.63 7.89
C CYS A 215 -9.39 0.85 8.17
N GLY A 216 -8.74 0.28 7.14
CA GLY A 216 -7.46 -0.40 7.26
C GLY A 216 -7.51 -1.49 8.34
N PRO A 217 -6.53 -1.53 9.27
CA PRO A 217 -6.42 -2.61 10.24
C PRO A 217 -7.57 -2.69 11.25
N TRP A 218 -8.42 -1.65 11.32
CA TRP A 218 -9.63 -1.65 12.17
C TRP A 218 -10.87 -2.23 11.49
N LEU A 219 -10.81 -2.56 10.19
CA LEU A 219 -12.00 -3.01 9.45
C LEU A 219 -12.65 -4.24 10.09
N GLY A 220 -11.85 -5.19 10.59
CA GLY A 220 -12.34 -6.35 11.31
C GLY A 220 -13.02 -6.03 12.65
N GLN A 221 -12.54 -5.00 13.36
CA GLN A 221 -13.13 -4.53 14.61
C GLN A 221 -14.45 -3.77 14.37
N LEU A 222 -14.56 -3.07 13.23
CA LEU A 222 -15.78 -2.35 12.87
C LEU A 222 -16.88 -3.26 12.33
N PHE A 223 -16.52 -4.37 11.70
CA PHE A 223 -17.45 -5.32 11.09
C PHE A 223 -17.12 -6.77 11.48
N PRO A 224 -17.20 -7.12 12.78
CA PRO A 224 -16.82 -8.45 13.25
C PRO A 224 -17.67 -9.56 12.60
N ASP A 225 -18.96 -9.33 12.39
CA ASP A 225 -19.89 -10.31 11.82
C ASP A 225 -19.63 -10.61 10.33
N VAL A 226 -18.99 -9.69 9.59
CA VAL A 226 -18.76 -9.82 8.15
C VAL A 226 -17.34 -10.26 7.86
N ILE A 227 -16.38 -9.66 8.55
CA ILE A 227 -14.96 -9.93 8.36
C ILE A 227 -14.53 -11.20 9.10
N ASP A 228 -15.19 -11.53 10.23
CA ASP A 228 -15.03 -12.79 10.99
C ASP A 228 -13.57 -13.24 11.14
N GLY A 229 -12.70 -12.32 11.58
CA GLY A 229 -11.27 -12.58 11.74
C GLY A 229 -10.50 -12.82 10.44
N SER A 230 -11.14 -12.66 9.27
CA SER A 230 -10.49 -12.79 7.96
C SER A 230 -9.44 -11.71 7.73
N ILE A 231 -9.63 -10.50 8.24
CA ILE A 231 -8.55 -9.49 8.28
C ILE A 231 -7.83 -9.62 9.61
N ARG A 232 -6.54 -9.98 9.54
CA ARG A 232 -5.68 -10.11 10.71
C ARG A 232 -4.56 -9.08 10.65
N PRO A 233 -4.65 -7.99 11.43
CA PRO A 233 -3.54 -7.07 11.56
C PRO A 233 -2.33 -7.80 12.17
N THR A 234 -1.16 -7.62 11.55
CA THR A 234 0.11 -8.15 12.06
C THR A 234 1.13 -7.05 12.24
N ARG A 235 1.98 -7.24 13.23
CA ARG A 235 3.06 -6.33 13.59
C ARG A 235 4.22 -6.47 12.63
N GLN A 236 4.61 -5.38 11.97
CA GLN A 236 5.74 -5.34 11.04
C GLN A 236 6.72 -4.26 11.46
N GLU A 237 7.96 -4.66 11.67
CA GLU A 237 9.03 -3.75 12.05
C GLU A 237 9.76 -3.21 10.83
N VAL A 238 10.00 -1.93 10.84
CA VAL A 238 10.77 -1.19 9.83
C VAL A 238 11.90 -0.47 10.54
N LEU A 239 13.12 -0.69 10.10
CA LEU A 239 14.32 -0.16 10.72
C LEU A 239 15.07 0.75 9.74
N TYR A 240 15.58 1.85 10.25
CA TYR A 240 16.37 2.81 9.48
C TYR A 240 17.77 2.89 10.08
N PHE A 241 18.78 2.60 9.27
CA PHE A 241 20.19 2.67 9.69
C PHE A 241 20.86 3.86 9.04
N ARG A 242 21.71 4.56 9.79
CA ARG A 242 22.42 5.75 9.29
C ARG A 242 23.62 5.31 8.48
N PRO A 243 23.68 5.60 7.16
CA PRO A 243 24.87 5.32 6.36
C PRO A 243 26.11 6.08 6.87
N PRO A 244 27.33 5.66 6.50
CA PRO A 244 28.55 6.39 6.83
C PRO A 244 28.48 7.86 6.41
N ALA A 245 28.99 8.75 7.25
CA ALA A 245 28.97 10.19 6.99
C ALA A 245 29.69 10.51 5.65
N GLY A 246 29.07 11.39 4.85
CA GLY A 246 29.58 11.78 3.54
C GLY A 246 29.39 10.76 2.41
N SER A 247 28.89 9.55 2.70
CA SER A 247 28.62 8.53 1.67
C SER A 247 27.29 8.78 0.96
N ASP A 248 27.32 8.91 -0.37
CA ASP A 248 26.15 8.96 -1.24
C ASP A 248 25.72 7.59 -1.77
N ARG A 249 26.50 6.52 -1.49
CA ARG A 249 26.34 5.17 -2.04
C ARG A 249 24.98 4.54 -1.73
N TYR A 250 24.32 5.00 -0.65
CA TYR A 250 23.04 4.50 -0.17
C TYR A 250 21.86 5.42 -0.53
N ARG A 251 22.08 6.38 -1.44
CA ARG A 251 21.07 7.33 -1.93
C ARG A 251 20.45 6.89 -3.26
N PRO A 252 19.28 7.43 -3.64
CA PRO A 252 18.72 7.27 -4.98
C PRO A 252 19.74 7.61 -6.08
N GLY A 253 19.73 6.84 -7.19
CA GLY A 253 20.71 6.95 -8.26
C GLY A 253 21.99 6.14 -8.05
N LYS A 254 22.38 5.84 -6.79
CA LYS A 254 23.49 4.94 -6.44
C LYS A 254 23.01 3.58 -5.94
N LEU A 255 21.82 3.54 -5.34
CA LEU A 255 21.18 2.32 -4.88
C LEU A 255 19.68 2.34 -5.23
N PRO A 256 19.14 1.29 -5.86
CA PRO A 256 17.70 1.14 -6.05
C PRO A 256 16.99 0.64 -4.78
N VAL A 257 15.67 0.58 -4.81
CA VAL A 257 14.94 -0.35 -3.92
C VAL A 257 15.48 -1.76 -4.16
N TRP A 258 15.59 -2.56 -3.12
CA TRP A 258 16.09 -3.91 -3.23
C TRP A 258 15.23 -4.90 -2.46
N ILE A 259 15.13 -6.13 -2.98
CA ILE A 259 14.43 -7.26 -2.38
C ILE A 259 15.35 -8.47 -2.42
N ASP A 260 15.63 -9.09 -1.27
CA ASP A 260 16.46 -10.30 -1.13
C ASP A 260 15.55 -11.49 -0.77
N PHE A 261 15.47 -12.45 -1.68
CA PHE A 261 14.78 -13.72 -1.49
C PHE A 261 15.76 -14.77 -0.94
N GLY A 262 15.93 -14.75 0.38
CA GLY A 262 16.70 -15.75 1.14
C GLY A 262 15.78 -16.72 1.89
N GLN A 263 16.19 -17.14 3.09
CA GLN A 263 15.34 -17.89 4.01
C GLN A 263 14.13 -17.05 4.48
N ARG A 264 14.32 -15.75 4.56
CA ARG A 264 13.30 -14.74 4.78
C ARG A 264 13.36 -13.75 3.62
N ILE A 265 12.25 -13.11 3.34
CA ILE A 265 12.20 -12.04 2.35
C ILE A 265 12.47 -10.73 3.07
N VAL A 266 13.64 -10.15 2.79
CA VAL A 266 14.04 -8.86 3.35
C VAL A 266 14.09 -7.85 2.21
N TYR A 267 13.53 -6.68 2.44
CA TYR A 267 13.58 -5.60 1.47
C TYR A 267 14.04 -4.29 2.10
N GLY A 268 14.48 -3.39 1.26
CA GLY A 268 14.84 -2.06 1.74
C GLY A 268 14.74 -0.99 0.69
N ILE A 269 14.91 0.22 1.18
CA ILE A 269 14.80 1.46 0.43
C ILE A 269 16.06 2.28 0.70
N PRO A 270 16.69 2.86 -0.34
CA PRO A 270 17.78 3.80 -0.16
C PRO A 270 17.34 5.00 0.69
N ASP A 271 18.29 5.73 1.24
CA ASP A 271 18.03 6.95 2.00
C ASP A 271 17.54 8.07 1.07
N VAL A 272 16.21 8.19 0.93
CA VAL A 272 15.55 9.13 0.00
C VAL A 272 15.33 10.51 0.59
N ASP A 273 15.29 10.64 1.93
CA ASP A 273 14.87 11.85 2.64
C ASP A 273 15.78 12.22 3.84
N GLY A 274 16.91 11.52 3.99
CA GLY A 274 17.82 11.71 5.13
C GLY A 274 17.39 10.95 6.40
N SER A 275 16.31 10.15 6.34
CA SER A 275 15.86 9.36 7.48
C SER A 275 16.70 8.10 7.73
N GLY A 276 17.50 7.70 6.75
CA GLY A 276 18.39 6.56 6.79
C GLY A 276 18.05 5.46 5.79
N PHE A 277 18.94 4.49 5.69
CA PHE A 277 18.79 3.29 4.88
C PHE A 277 17.77 2.36 5.53
N LYS A 278 16.68 2.09 4.83
CA LYS A 278 15.56 1.28 5.35
C LYS A 278 15.80 -0.21 5.14
N VAL A 279 15.50 -0.99 6.19
CA VAL A 279 15.47 -2.45 6.17
C VAL A 279 14.17 -2.94 6.79
N ALA A 280 13.48 -3.88 6.16
CA ALA A 280 12.28 -4.51 6.68
C ALA A 280 12.19 -5.98 6.25
N ASP A 281 11.72 -6.82 7.16
CA ASP A 281 11.36 -8.22 6.90
C ASP A 281 9.89 -8.26 6.46
N ASP A 282 9.61 -8.86 5.31
CA ASP A 282 8.25 -8.96 4.77
C ASP A 282 7.45 -10.17 5.32
N THR A 283 8.09 -11.03 6.12
CA THR A 283 7.38 -12.15 6.77
C THR A 283 6.34 -11.58 7.72
N ARG A 284 5.11 -12.07 7.63
CA ARG A 284 4.01 -11.63 8.51
C ARG A 284 4.38 -11.89 9.98
N GLY A 285 4.33 -10.83 10.78
CA GLY A 285 4.60 -10.88 12.22
C GLY A 285 3.45 -11.45 13.03
N GLU A 286 3.54 -11.30 14.34
CA GLU A 286 2.47 -11.67 15.28
C GLU A 286 1.19 -10.84 15.08
N VAL A 287 0.07 -11.37 15.55
CA VAL A 287 -1.20 -10.63 15.57
C VAL A 287 -1.03 -9.36 16.40
N PHE A 288 -1.54 -8.27 15.90
CA PHE A 288 -1.30 -6.95 16.45
C PHE A 288 -2.58 -6.14 16.58
N ASP A 289 -2.87 -5.66 17.79
CA ASP A 289 -3.96 -4.69 17.97
C ASP A 289 -3.55 -3.32 17.43
N PRO A 290 -4.23 -2.77 16.43
CA PRO A 290 -3.83 -1.51 15.80
C PRO A 290 -3.99 -0.29 16.71
N THR A 291 -4.82 -0.38 17.76
CA THR A 291 -5.09 0.71 18.70
C THR A 291 -4.15 0.70 19.90
N THR A 292 -4.00 -0.45 20.55
CA THR A 292 -3.30 -0.58 21.83
C THR A 292 -1.93 -1.26 21.70
N GLY A 293 -1.62 -1.85 20.55
CA GLY A 293 -0.39 -2.59 20.32
C GLY A 293 0.86 -1.71 20.47
N LYS A 294 1.88 -2.24 21.15
CA LYS A 294 3.14 -1.52 21.42
C LYS A 294 3.92 -1.26 20.14
N ARG A 295 4.17 0.02 19.82
CA ARG A 295 4.86 0.48 18.59
C ARG A 295 6.34 0.81 18.79
N VAL A 296 7.01 0.00 19.59
CA VAL A 296 8.47 0.08 19.79
C VAL A 296 9.09 -1.13 19.11
N VAL A 297 10.10 -0.93 18.28
CA VAL A 297 10.83 -2.04 17.63
C VAL A 297 11.52 -2.92 18.67
N SER A 298 11.57 -4.20 18.41
CA SER A 298 12.15 -5.17 19.32
C SER A 298 13.68 -5.28 19.15
N ASP A 299 14.40 -5.60 20.23
CA ASP A 299 15.82 -5.90 20.16
C ASP A 299 16.11 -7.07 19.22
N GLU A 300 15.19 -8.05 19.17
CA GLU A 300 15.25 -9.18 18.24
C GLU A 300 15.17 -8.72 16.79
N GLY A 301 14.25 -7.80 16.45
CA GLY A 301 14.15 -7.23 15.12
C GLY A 301 15.42 -6.48 14.71
N VAL A 302 15.97 -5.69 15.62
CA VAL A 302 17.25 -4.97 15.39
C VAL A 302 18.40 -5.97 15.19
N ARG A 303 18.49 -7.01 16.01
CA ARG A 303 19.54 -8.03 15.89
C ARG A 303 19.46 -8.77 14.55
N ARG A 304 18.26 -9.20 14.12
CA ARG A 304 18.04 -9.84 12.81
C ARG A 304 18.43 -8.93 11.65
N ALA A 305 18.04 -7.67 11.70
CA ALA A 305 18.42 -6.72 10.68
C ALA A 305 19.94 -6.52 10.59
N ARG A 306 20.63 -6.40 11.72
CA ARG A 306 22.10 -6.31 11.76
C ARG A 306 22.78 -7.57 11.20
N GLN A 307 22.28 -8.76 11.53
CA GLN A 307 22.76 -10.00 10.97
C GLN A 307 22.60 -10.04 9.45
N PHE A 308 21.44 -9.61 8.94
CA PHE A 308 21.21 -9.46 7.50
C PHE A 308 22.19 -8.46 6.87
N LEU A 309 22.33 -7.27 7.46
CA LEU A 309 23.25 -6.23 6.98
C LEU A 309 24.69 -6.72 6.93
N SER A 310 25.16 -7.45 7.93
CA SER A 310 26.53 -7.97 7.95
C SER A 310 26.86 -8.89 6.77
N GLY A 311 25.87 -9.60 6.24
CA GLY A 311 26.04 -10.49 5.08
C GLY A 311 25.71 -9.86 3.73
N ARG A 312 24.89 -8.80 3.68
CA ARG A 312 24.43 -8.22 2.42
C ARG A 312 24.93 -6.79 2.16
N PHE A 313 25.09 -6.00 3.23
CA PHE A 313 25.58 -4.62 3.21
C PHE A 313 26.65 -4.44 4.30
N PRO A 314 27.86 -5.03 4.14
CA PRO A 314 28.86 -5.13 5.21
C PRO A 314 29.22 -3.77 5.83
N GLU A 315 29.28 -2.69 5.04
CA GLU A 315 29.55 -1.34 5.54
C GLU A 315 28.48 -0.84 6.54
N LEU A 316 27.26 -1.38 6.47
CA LEU A 316 26.15 -1.01 7.36
C LEU A 316 26.01 -1.95 8.58
N ALA A 317 26.82 -2.97 8.71
CA ALA A 317 26.72 -3.94 9.81
C ALA A 317 26.75 -3.29 11.19
N LYS A 318 27.60 -2.27 11.36
CA LYS A 318 27.74 -1.48 12.60
C LYS A 318 27.09 -0.10 12.54
N ALA A 319 26.34 0.20 11.48
CA ALA A 319 25.68 1.49 11.32
C ALA A 319 24.75 1.79 12.51
N PRO A 320 24.70 3.03 13.02
CA PRO A 320 23.76 3.41 14.06
C PRO A 320 22.31 3.21 13.59
N LEU A 321 21.46 2.67 14.47
CA LEU A 321 20.02 2.68 14.27
C LEU A 321 19.53 4.14 14.40
N ALA A 322 19.07 4.70 13.29
CA ALA A 322 18.56 6.09 13.26
C ALA A 322 17.15 6.18 13.84
N SER A 323 16.28 5.22 13.46
CA SER A 323 14.91 5.12 13.96
C SER A 323 14.31 3.74 13.65
N GLY A 324 13.19 3.43 14.31
CA GLY A 324 12.39 2.25 14.02
C GLY A 324 10.91 2.61 14.02
N GLU A 325 10.14 1.96 13.17
CA GLU A 325 8.68 2.11 13.07
C GLU A 325 8.01 0.74 13.17
N VAL A 326 6.82 0.68 13.80
CA VAL A 326 5.96 -0.51 13.80
C VAL A 326 4.72 -0.21 12.99
N CYS A 327 4.58 -0.94 11.89
CA CYS A 327 3.44 -0.86 10.98
C CYS A 327 2.47 -2.02 11.25
N ALA A 328 1.18 -1.79 11.12
CA ALA A 328 0.16 -2.84 11.13
C ALA A 328 -0.18 -3.21 9.67
N TYR A 329 0.17 -4.44 9.24
CA TYR A 329 -0.33 -4.96 7.97
C TYR A 329 -1.74 -5.51 8.17
N GLU A 330 -2.70 -5.05 7.39
CA GLU A 330 -4.08 -5.54 7.37
C GLU A 330 -4.20 -6.76 6.44
N ASN A 331 -3.75 -7.92 6.91
CA ASN A 331 -3.66 -9.10 6.05
C ASN A 331 -5.04 -9.76 5.85
N SER A 332 -5.42 -9.95 4.58
CA SER A 332 -6.42 -10.94 4.18
C SER A 332 -5.79 -12.34 4.11
N PRO A 333 -6.57 -13.43 4.18
CA PRO A 333 -6.01 -14.79 4.20
C PRO A 333 -5.12 -15.09 3.00
N ASP A 334 -5.59 -14.75 1.81
CA ASP A 334 -4.93 -14.98 0.52
C ASP A 334 -4.05 -13.83 0.03
N GLY A 335 -3.91 -12.77 0.83
CA GLY A 335 -3.15 -11.57 0.47
C GLY A 335 -3.82 -10.66 -0.55
N ASN A 336 -5.01 -11.00 -1.05
CA ASN A 336 -5.73 -10.17 -2.01
C ASN A 336 -6.51 -9.04 -1.31
N LEU A 337 -6.73 -7.95 -2.04
CA LEU A 337 -7.53 -6.82 -1.60
C LEU A 337 -8.98 -7.24 -1.32
N ILE A 338 -9.66 -6.48 -0.49
CA ILE A 338 -11.11 -6.56 -0.29
C ILE A 338 -11.74 -5.31 -0.86
N LEU A 339 -12.69 -5.48 -1.77
CA LEU A 339 -13.54 -4.43 -2.32
C LEU A 339 -14.88 -5.07 -2.62
N ASP A 340 -15.88 -4.86 -1.74
CA ASP A 340 -17.20 -5.46 -1.91
C ASP A 340 -18.26 -4.70 -1.12
N ARG A 341 -19.52 -5.02 -1.40
CA ARG A 341 -20.66 -4.55 -0.60
C ARG A 341 -20.82 -5.37 0.67
N HIS A 342 -21.28 -4.73 1.72
CA HIS A 342 -21.71 -5.42 2.92
C HIS A 342 -22.90 -6.35 2.59
N PRO A 343 -22.88 -7.63 2.99
CA PRO A 343 -23.89 -8.63 2.56
C PRO A 343 -25.31 -8.28 2.97
N ALA A 344 -25.51 -7.65 4.13
CA ALA A 344 -26.83 -7.27 4.63
C ALA A 344 -27.19 -5.80 4.30
N ALA A 345 -26.22 -4.91 4.08
CA ALA A 345 -26.43 -3.48 3.90
C ALA A 345 -25.96 -3.03 2.51
N ARG A 346 -26.85 -3.11 1.52
CA ARG A 346 -26.52 -2.90 0.08
C ARG A 346 -25.92 -1.54 -0.26
N ASN A 347 -26.09 -0.52 0.58
CA ASN A 347 -25.51 0.80 0.41
C ASN A 347 -24.21 1.01 1.18
N VAL A 348 -23.66 -0.04 1.76
CA VAL A 348 -22.38 -0.03 2.49
C VAL A 348 -21.34 -0.82 1.72
N TRP A 349 -20.14 -0.23 1.55
CA TRP A 349 -18.99 -0.82 0.90
C TRP A 349 -17.84 -1.00 1.89
N LEU A 350 -17.14 -2.11 1.78
CA LEU A 350 -15.98 -2.47 2.61
C LEU A 350 -14.74 -2.55 1.73
N ILE A 351 -13.70 -1.79 2.10
CA ILE A 351 -12.43 -1.74 1.37
C ILE A 351 -11.28 -1.98 2.34
N GLY A 352 -10.43 -2.94 2.03
CA GLY A 352 -9.29 -3.28 2.89
C GLY A 352 -8.42 -4.38 2.32
N GLY A 353 -7.77 -5.13 3.21
CA GLY A 353 -6.94 -6.27 2.84
C GLY A 353 -5.66 -5.87 2.10
N GLY A 354 -5.07 -4.72 2.43
CA GLY A 354 -3.87 -4.20 1.78
C GLY A 354 -2.63 -5.10 1.88
N SER A 355 -2.60 -6.02 2.84
CA SER A 355 -1.68 -7.15 2.99
C SER A 355 -0.20 -6.83 2.73
N GLY A 356 0.25 -5.63 3.16
CA GLY A 356 1.62 -5.13 2.97
C GLY A 356 1.92 -4.55 1.59
N HIS A 357 1.04 -4.68 0.60
CA HIS A 357 1.29 -4.18 -0.76
C HIS A 357 0.24 -3.20 -1.31
N GLY A 358 -0.79 -2.84 -0.54
CA GLY A 358 -1.93 -2.05 -0.99
C GLY A 358 -1.61 -0.59 -1.33
N PHE A 359 -0.65 0.06 -0.64
CA PHE A 359 -0.44 1.51 -0.76
C PHE A 359 -0.27 1.98 -2.20
N LYS A 360 0.62 1.36 -2.97
CA LYS A 360 0.88 1.73 -4.36
C LYS A 360 -0.34 1.58 -5.28
N LEU A 361 -1.27 0.69 -4.91
CA LEU A 361 -2.49 0.37 -5.66
C LEU A 361 -3.67 1.29 -5.32
N SER A 362 -3.53 2.10 -4.27
CA SER A 362 -4.64 2.91 -3.73
C SER A 362 -5.34 3.81 -4.75
N PRO A 363 -4.67 4.44 -5.73
CA PRO A 363 -5.37 5.22 -6.74
C PRO A 363 -6.34 4.37 -7.58
N VAL A 364 -5.93 3.14 -7.91
CA VAL A 364 -6.73 2.22 -8.72
C VAL A 364 -7.86 1.62 -7.90
N VAL A 365 -7.62 1.30 -6.63
CA VAL A 365 -8.68 0.86 -5.71
C VAL A 365 -9.75 1.94 -5.60
N GLY A 366 -9.36 3.21 -5.44
CA GLY A 366 -10.28 4.35 -5.43
C GLY A 366 -11.06 4.49 -6.74
N GLU A 367 -10.39 4.38 -7.88
CA GLU A 367 -11.02 4.41 -9.21
C GLU A 367 -12.04 3.29 -9.38
N MET A 368 -11.67 2.04 -9.07
CA MET A 368 -12.55 0.87 -9.16
C MET A 368 -13.78 1.01 -8.25
N THR A 369 -13.56 1.46 -7.01
CA THR A 369 -14.66 1.69 -6.06
C THR A 369 -15.63 2.76 -6.58
N ALA A 370 -15.12 3.88 -7.04
CA ALA A 370 -15.95 4.95 -7.56
C ALA A 370 -16.75 4.50 -8.80
N GLN A 371 -16.13 3.73 -9.69
CA GLN A 371 -16.79 3.15 -10.85
C GLN A 371 -17.86 2.11 -10.46
N ALA A 372 -17.61 1.30 -9.44
CA ALA A 372 -18.58 0.32 -8.94
C ALA A 372 -19.80 1.01 -8.31
N ILE A 373 -19.57 2.09 -7.56
CA ILE A 373 -20.65 2.87 -6.91
C ILE A 373 -21.47 3.67 -7.93
N LEU A 374 -20.81 4.41 -8.83
CA LEU A 374 -21.46 5.39 -9.68
C LEU A 374 -21.96 4.83 -11.02
N ALA A 375 -21.27 3.82 -11.55
CA ALA A 375 -21.56 3.23 -12.86
C ALA A 375 -21.94 1.74 -12.79
N GLY A 376 -22.06 1.16 -11.61
CA GLY A 376 -22.41 -0.25 -11.44
C GLY A 376 -21.40 -1.23 -12.02
N LYS A 377 -20.14 -0.80 -12.25
CA LYS A 377 -19.11 -1.71 -12.76
C LYS A 377 -18.85 -2.84 -11.79
N GLU A 378 -18.72 -4.04 -12.33
CA GLU A 378 -18.43 -5.23 -11.52
C GLU A 378 -17.04 -5.16 -10.88
N VAL A 379 -16.98 -5.58 -9.63
CA VAL A 379 -15.73 -5.80 -8.90
C VAL A 379 -15.18 -7.18 -9.27
N PRO A 380 -13.87 -7.30 -9.55
CA PRO A 380 -13.24 -8.60 -9.80
C PRO A 380 -13.53 -9.61 -8.68
N LYS A 381 -13.86 -10.85 -9.04
CA LYS A 381 -14.16 -11.92 -8.07
C LYS A 381 -13.06 -12.09 -7.03
N THR A 382 -11.80 -11.89 -7.43
CA THR A 382 -10.61 -11.93 -6.57
C THR A 382 -10.66 -10.95 -5.40
N PHE A 383 -11.48 -9.89 -5.45
CA PHE A 383 -11.57 -8.88 -4.41
C PHE A 383 -12.87 -8.95 -3.60
N ARG A 384 -13.79 -9.86 -3.93
CA ARG A 384 -15.08 -10.00 -3.25
C ARG A 384 -14.95 -10.73 -1.90
N LEU A 385 -15.88 -10.47 -1.01
CA LEU A 385 -15.92 -11.03 0.34
C LEU A 385 -16.21 -12.54 0.36
N ASP A 386 -17.02 -13.04 -0.58
CA ASP A 386 -17.44 -14.45 -0.62
C ASP A 386 -16.28 -15.44 -0.73
N ARG A 387 -15.14 -15.00 -1.30
CA ARG A 387 -13.92 -15.82 -1.40
C ARG A 387 -13.27 -16.11 -0.05
N LEU A 388 -13.43 -15.23 0.96
CA LEU A 388 -12.68 -15.30 2.24
C LEU A 388 -12.92 -16.61 3.02
N LYS A 389 -14.03 -17.28 2.76
CA LYS A 389 -14.39 -18.55 3.40
C LYS A 389 -13.66 -19.78 2.82
N LYS A 390 -13.00 -19.65 1.66
CA LYS A 390 -12.51 -20.80 0.87
C LYS A 390 -11.05 -20.69 0.43
N VAL A 391 -10.30 -19.71 0.91
CA VAL A 391 -8.95 -19.45 0.43
C VAL A 391 -7.86 -19.99 1.37
N GLU A 392 -6.76 -20.46 0.77
CA GLU A 392 -5.56 -20.82 1.52
C GLU A 392 -4.88 -19.59 2.14
N LYS A 393 -4.33 -19.77 3.34
CA LYS A 393 -3.61 -18.71 4.06
C LYS A 393 -2.19 -18.58 3.50
N ARG A 394 -1.83 -17.38 3.05
CA ARG A 394 -0.47 -17.04 2.62
C ARG A 394 0.37 -16.51 3.80
N LYS A 395 1.67 -16.84 3.81
CA LYS A 395 2.64 -16.31 4.79
C LYS A 395 3.24 -14.97 4.34
N THR A 396 3.36 -14.76 3.04
CA THR A 396 3.85 -13.51 2.43
C THR A 396 3.05 -13.17 1.17
N GLN A 397 3.19 -11.93 0.68
CA GLN A 397 2.60 -11.53 -0.61
C GLN A 397 3.29 -12.16 -1.83
N PHE A 398 4.48 -12.75 -1.66
CA PHE A 398 5.30 -13.31 -2.73
C PHE A 398 5.10 -14.83 -2.90
N GLU A 399 4.24 -15.47 -2.14
CA GLU A 399 3.90 -16.87 -2.38
C GLU A 399 3.00 -16.95 -3.62
N SER A 400 3.46 -17.66 -4.64
CA SER A 400 2.59 -18.13 -5.70
C SER A 400 1.59 -19.15 -5.15
N LYS A 401 0.38 -19.21 -5.70
CA LYS A 401 -0.52 -20.34 -5.45
C LYS A 401 0.25 -21.60 -5.88
N LYS A 402 0.27 -22.61 -5.02
CA LYS A 402 0.62 -23.96 -5.45
C LYS A 402 -0.50 -24.40 -6.41
N ASP A 403 -0.16 -24.67 -7.67
CA ASP A 403 -1.04 -25.31 -8.61
C ASP A 403 -1.42 -26.70 -8.11
#